data_c18633866b0e2fb5c7064df641a6e68f
#
_entry.id   c18633866b0e2fb5c7064df641a6e68f
#
_cell.length_a   1.000
_cell.length_b   1.000
_cell.length_c   1.000
_cell.angle_alpha   90.00
_cell.angle_beta   90.00
_cell.angle_gamma   90.00
#
_symmetry.space_group_name_H-M   'P 1'
#
loop_
_entity.id
_entity.type
_entity.pdbx_description
1 polymer ?
#
loop_
_entity_poly.entity_id
_entity_poly.type
_entity_poly.pdbx_seq_one_letter_code
_entity_poly.pdbx_strand_id
1 'polypeptide(L)'
;MRQVPRGAINVDSRVLCSGLALRGFPGMLGGVVSSIPVEPSWEVFVELAKRGNVVPVYTQLAADFETPLSAYLKLRNHCPSFLLESAESTDKGGRWSILGSGPRMVFEARDREITIREGSQIRTFTAGIDVLAALEKEMSIYQPATHGGLPVFSGGMVGYLAYDAVRQFEPTLGPPPPDPLGIPDAMFVLADTLLVFDHRLRRLQVVANAFMDDFPAPEDAYAKAREKIAAMVEILNRPLHVPALNGLVRVEAVDARCNTTQEEYEGMVRAGKEFIAAGDIFQFVPSQRFETDFNLPAVDLYRALRLVNPSPYMFILELGDFALVGSSPEVHVRSIHGRIDIRPIAGTRWRGNTPEEDDALAADLLDDRKERAEHLMLVDLARNDVGRIAKHGTVKVDDFMSVERYSHVMHIVSNVTGELDPSHSAYDVLRATFPAGTVSGAPKIRAMQIINALEIHKRCAYAGAVGYFGFDGSHDSCITLRTCLLKDGKAFVQAGAGVVADSDPTYEYNETVNKAKGMLRAIALARTLAD
;
A
#
# COMPACT_ATOMS: atom_id res chain seq x y z
N MET A 1 42.43 40.54 -37.24
CA MET A 1 43.85 40.54 -36.92
C MET A 1 44.04 40.76 -35.44
N ARG A 2 44.39 39.75 -34.71
CA ARG A 2 45.41 39.54 -33.66
C ARG A 2 45.13 38.23 -32.98
N GLN A 3 45.98 37.26 -33.24
CA GLN A 3 46.10 35.98 -32.58
C GLN A 3 46.67 36.18 -31.16
N VAL A 4 46.21 35.40 -30.20
CA VAL A 4 46.85 35.16 -28.88
C VAL A 4 47.03 33.65 -28.71
N PRO A 5 48.17 33.17 -28.17
CA PRO A 5 48.67 31.83 -28.40
C PRO A 5 48.18 30.82 -27.36
N ARG A 6 48.12 29.55 -27.81
CA ARG A 6 47.94 28.35 -26.96
C ARG A 6 49.18 28.11 -26.12
N GLY A 7 49.04 28.16 -24.80
CA GLY A 7 49.99 27.62 -23.84
C GLY A 7 49.55 26.26 -23.34
N ALA A 8 50.27 25.20 -23.73
CA ALA A 8 50.15 23.87 -23.18
C ALA A 8 50.85 23.83 -21.82
N ILE A 9 50.08 23.50 -20.77
CA ILE A 9 50.70 23.13 -19.46
C ILE A 9 50.78 21.62 -19.39
N ASN A 10 52.00 21.15 -19.47
CA ASN A 10 52.40 19.77 -19.25
C ASN A 10 52.45 19.54 -17.75
N VAL A 11 51.55 18.66 -17.20
CA VAL A 11 51.60 18.23 -15.80
C VAL A 11 52.24 16.86 -15.74
N ASP A 12 53.41 16.83 -15.19
CA ASP A 12 54.26 15.66 -14.95
C ASP A 12 53.60 14.67 -13.97
N SER A 13 53.41 13.46 -14.44
CA SER A 13 52.85 12.35 -13.68
C SER A 13 53.94 11.66 -12.87
N ARG A 14 54.28 12.12 -11.68
CA ARG A 14 55.00 11.34 -10.65
C ARG A 14 54.88 12.04 -9.28
N VAL A 15 53.83 11.78 -8.54
CA VAL A 15 53.87 11.88 -7.08
C VAL A 15 53.50 10.51 -6.50
N LEU A 16 54.47 9.89 -5.94
CA LEU A 16 54.41 8.64 -5.21
C LEU A 16 53.44 8.76 -4.02
N CYS A 17 52.36 7.98 -4.03
CA CYS A 17 51.60 7.68 -2.82
C CYS A 17 52.42 6.72 -1.95
N SER A 18 53.10 7.26 -0.95
CA SER A 18 53.62 6.47 0.17
C SER A 18 52.46 5.91 0.99
N GLY A 19 52.45 4.59 1.15
CA GLY A 19 51.41 3.82 1.82
C GLY A 19 51.19 4.25 3.26
N LEU A 20 49.92 4.59 3.55
CA LEU A 20 49.37 4.44 4.89
C LEU A 20 48.66 3.09 4.95
N ALA A 21 49.36 2.12 5.53
CA ALA A 21 48.77 0.85 5.93
C ALA A 21 47.67 1.12 6.95
N LEU A 22 46.39 0.92 6.54
CA LEU A 22 45.28 0.80 7.46
C LEU A 22 45.55 -0.43 8.34
N ARG A 23 46.12 -0.22 9.52
CA ARG A 23 46.12 -1.21 10.58
C ARG A 23 44.66 -1.50 10.93
N GLY A 24 44.26 -2.76 10.70
CA GLY A 24 42.95 -3.27 11.11
C GLY A 24 42.74 -3.02 12.61
N PHE A 25 41.59 -2.52 12.96
CA PHE A 25 41.06 -2.55 14.31
C PHE A 25 40.32 -3.88 14.50
N PRO A 26 40.89 -4.86 15.18
CA PRO A 26 40.13 -6.01 15.65
C PRO A 26 39.56 -5.64 17.02
N GLY A 27 38.22 -5.65 17.15
CA GLY A 27 37.61 -5.70 18.46
C GLY A 27 36.78 -4.48 18.87
N MET A 28 35.75 -4.09 18.08
CA MET A 28 34.71 -3.17 18.56
C MET A 28 33.26 -3.67 18.32
N LEU A 29 33.06 -4.96 18.12
CA LEU A 29 31.71 -5.51 17.95
C LEU A 29 31.01 -5.85 19.27
N GLY A 30 31.73 -5.91 20.41
CA GLY A 30 31.13 -6.21 21.72
C GLY A 30 30.59 -5.00 22.50
N GLY A 31 30.97 -3.77 22.13
CA GLY A 31 30.68 -2.57 22.93
C GLY A 31 29.50 -1.73 22.45
N VAL A 32 29.07 -1.87 21.20
CA VAL A 32 28.02 -1.02 20.62
C VAL A 32 26.60 -1.50 20.98
N VAL A 33 26.41 -2.80 21.15
CA VAL A 33 25.11 -3.39 21.45
C VAL A 33 24.57 -3.01 22.85
N SER A 34 25.45 -2.69 23.80
CA SER A 34 25.08 -2.32 25.16
C SER A 34 24.71 -0.83 25.34
N SER A 35 24.94 0.03 24.34
CA SER A 35 24.82 1.49 24.48
C SER A 35 23.56 2.11 23.84
N ILE A 36 22.81 1.36 23.02
CA ILE A 36 21.58 1.89 22.40
C ILE A 36 20.46 1.87 23.45
N PRO A 37 19.92 3.04 23.85
CA PRO A 37 18.79 3.08 24.77
C PRO A 37 17.54 2.49 24.08
N VAL A 38 16.82 1.62 24.78
CA VAL A 38 15.58 1.02 24.29
C VAL A 38 14.47 1.22 25.31
N GLU A 39 13.26 1.29 24.82
CA GLU A 39 12.03 1.26 25.59
C GLU A 39 11.25 -0.03 25.24
N PRO A 40 10.59 -0.66 26.22
CA PRO A 40 10.59 -0.33 27.66
C PRO A 40 11.92 -0.71 28.34
N SER A 41 12.14 -0.18 29.57
CA SER A 41 13.24 -0.64 30.43
C SER A 41 13.01 -2.12 30.79
N TRP A 42 14.08 -2.79 31.28
CA TRP A 42 13.99 -4.20 31.68
C TRP A 42 12.88 -4.45 32.72
N GLU A 43 12.76 -3.60 33.73
CA GLU A 43 11.79 -3.73 34.81
C GLU A 43 10.36 -3.64 34.26
N VAL A 44 10.10 -2.71 33.35
CA VAL A 44 8.79 -2.53 32.70
C VAL A 44 8.53 -3.70 31.75
N PHE A 45 9.54 -4.15 31.01
CA PHE A 45 9.41 -5.28 30.08
C PHE A 45 8.95 -6.57 30.80
N VAL A 46 9.53 -6.88 31.96
CA VAL A 46 9.13 -8.06 32.77
C VAL A 46 7.66 -8.00 33.17
N GLU A 47 7.17 -6.82 33.55
CA GLU A 47 5.75 -6.67 33.89
C GLU A 47 4.82 -6.77 32.66
N LEU A 48 5.26 -6.31 31.50
CA LEU A 48 4.53 -6.46 30.25
C LEU A 48 4.49 -7.95 29.81
N ALA A 49 5.59 -8.67 29.93
CA ALA A 49 5.69 -10.09 29.59
C ALA A 49 4.73 -10.99 30.40
N LYS A 50 4.23 -10.51 31.55
CA LYS A 50 3.17 -11.21 32.30
C LYS A 50 1.76 -11.01 31.72
N ARG A 51 1.57 -10.03 30.83
CA ARG A 51 0.26 -9.62 30.31
C ARG A 51 0.04 -10.11 28.87
N GLY A 52 1.11 -10.48 28.16
CA GLY A 52 1.02 -10.96 26.80
C GLY A 52 2.29 -11.66 26.37
N ASN A 53 2.21 -12.40 25.25
CA ASN A 53 3.34 -13.14 24.71
C ASN A 53 4.12 -12.39 23.62
N VAL A 54 3.68 -11.17 23.24
CA VAL A 54 4.39 -10.29 22.31
C VAL A 54 4.59 -8.92 22.97
N VAL A 55 5.85 -8.53 23.19
CA VAL A 55 6.19 -7.26 23.81
C VAL A 55 7.03 -6.45 22.81
N PRO A 56 6.51 -5.33 22.27
CA PRO A 56 7.29 -4.44 21.41
C PRO A 56 8.43 -3.78 22.20
N VAL A 57 9.65 -3.86 21.68
CA VAL A 57 10.80 -3.12 22.17
C VAL A 57 11.24 -2.16 21.07
N TYR A 58 11.52 -0.91 21.40
CA TYR A 58 11.93 0.06 20.38
C TYR A 58 13.04 1.00 20.84
N THR A 59 13.76 1.55 19.88
CA THR A 59 14.59 2.75 20.07
C THR A 59 14.12 3.86 19.16
N GLN A 60 14.45 5.08 19.49
CA GLN A 60 14.06 6.26 18.75
C GLN A 60 15.29 7.03 18.28
N LEU A 61 15.35 7.29 16.97
CA LEU A 61 16.41 8.01 16.28
C LEU A 61 15.84 9.32 15.68
N ALA A 62 16.71 10.31 15.45
CA ALA A 62 16.35 11.45 14.61
C ALA A 62 16.27 11.00 13.14
N ALA A 63 15.22 11.41 12.44
CA ALA A 63 15.05 11.18 10.99
C ALA A 63 15.49 12.44 10.21
N ASP A 64 16.73 12.87 10.41
CA ASP A 64 17.31 14.08 9.81
C ASP A 64 18.08 13.77 8.50
N PHE A 65 18.75 12.62 8.41
CA PHE A 65 19.50 12.18 7.22
C PHE A 65 18.86 11.00 6.49
N GLU A 66 17.99 10.24 7.16
CA GLU A 66 17.32 9.09 6.56
C GLU A 66 15.92 9.44 6.07
N THR A 67 15.59 8.95 4.89
CA THR A 67 14.24 8.95 4.35
C THR A 67 13.67 7.53 4.36
N PRO A 68 12.35 7.33 4.30
CA PRO A 68 11.79 5.97 4.18
C PRO A 68 12.38 5.18 3.02
N LEU A 69 12.60 5.84 1.89
CA LEU A 69 13.18 5.19 0.71
C LEU A 69 14.65 4.84 0.89
N SER A 70 15.48 5.72 1.50
CA SER A 70 16.89 5.41 1.75
C SER A 70 17.03 4.25 2.73
N ALA A 71 16.22 4.22 3.78
CA ALA A 71 16.17 3.11 4.73
C ALA A 71 15.70 1.81 4.06
N TYR A 72 14.65 1.87 3.22
CA TYR A 72 14.18 0.71 2.46
C TYR A 72 15.27 0.13 1.55
N LEU A 73 15.99 0.97 0.81
CA LEU A 73 17.09 0.55 -0.06
C LEU A 73 18.23 -0.15 0.70
N LYS A 74 18.47 0.21 1.96
CA LYS A 74 19.47 -0.45 2.82
C LYS A 74 18.99 -1.81 3.34
N LEU A 75 17.67 -2.00 3.49
CA LEU A 75 17.06 -3.16 4.14
C LEU A 75 16.55 -4.23 3.17
N ARG A 76 16.11 -3.87 1.96
CA ARG A 76 15.36 -4.73 1.04
C ARG A 76 16.05 -6.01 0.56
N ASN A 77 17.30 -6.23 0.90
CA ASN A 77 18.06 -7.43 0.49
C ASN A 77 17.51 -8.76 1.07
N HIS A 78 16.54 -8.68 1.98
CA HIS A 78 15.87 -9.84 2.59
C HIS A 78 14.40 -9.86 2.15
N CYS A 79 14.12 -10.50 1.04
CA CYS A 79 12.76 -10.67 0.51
C CYS A 79 12.01 -11.76 1.29
N PRO A 80 10.71 -11.60 1.60
CA PRO A 80 9.86 -10.44 1.27
C PRO A 80 10.23 -9.16 2.00
N SER A 81 9.94 -8.01 1.35
CA SER A 81 10.13 -6.69 1.94
C SER A 81 8.99 -5.75 1.55
N PHE A 82 8.75 -4.73 2.35
CA PHE A 82 7.69 -3.75 2.10
C PHE A 82 8.08 -2.35 2.54
N LEU A 83 7.49 -1.35 1.89
CA LEU A 83 7.40 0.03 2.31
C LEU A 83 5.98 0.52 2.06
N LEU A 84 5.32 0.98 3.11
CA LEU A 84 4.06 1.71 3.07
C LEU A 84 4.36 3.16 3.43
N GLU A 85 4.08 4.10 2.52
CA GLU A 85 4.45 5.50 2.69
C GLU A 85 3.25 6.40 2.41
N SER A 86 3.01 7.37 3.25
CA SER A 86 2.09 8.46 2.94
C SER A 86 2.88 9.63 2.33
N ALA A 87 2.69 9.89 1.04
CA ALA A 87 3.48 10.87 0.28
C ALA A 87 2.87 12.27 0.26
N GLU A 88 1.60 12.43 0.63
CA GLU A 88 0.94 13.72 0.69
C GLU A 88 0.85 14.23 2.13
N SER A 89 1.47 15.39 2.39
CA SER A 89 1.35 16.11 3.64
C SER A 89 0.08 16.98 3.63
N THR A 90 -1.07 16.35 3.82
CA THR A 90 -2.29 17.09 4.19
C THR A 90 -2.40 17.14 5.70
N ASP A 91 -3.13 18.11 6.26
CA ASP A 91 -3.37 18.20 7.72
C ASP A 91 -3.98 16.91 8.31
N LYS A 92 -4.58 16.07 7.47
CA LYS A 92 -5.27 14.81 7.83
C LYS A 92 -4.53 13.54 7.40
N GLY A 93 -3.42 13.62 6.65
CA GLY A 93 -2.66 12.47 6.13
C GLY A 93 -1.16 12.73 6.06
N GLY A 94 -0.37 11.73 5.69
CA GLY A 94 1.06 11.92 5.43
C GLY A 94 1.98 11.83 6.64
N ARG A 95 1.50 11.34 7.77
CA ARG A 95 2.30 11.33 9.00
C ARG A 95 3.28 10.16 9.07
N TRP A 96 2.90 8.97 8.57
CA TRP A 96 3.63 7.76 8.85
C TRP A 96 4.18 7.09 7.60
N SER A 97 5.40 6.55 7.69
CA SER A 97 5.90 5.55 6.75
C SER A 97 6.40 4.34 7.53
N ILE A 98 6.02 3.15 7.05
CA ILE A 98 6.28 1.88 7.72
C ILE A 98 7.01 0.98 6.74
N LEU A 99 8.13 0.38 7.17
CA LEU A 99 8.89 -0.54 6.31
C LEU A 99 9.49 -1.69 7.10
N GLY A 100 9.69 -2.81 6.42
CA GLY A 100 10.29 -4.00 6.95
C GLY A 100 10.82 -4.93 5.87
N SER A 101 11.65 -5.86 6.26
CA SER A 101 12.20 -6.90 5.40
C SER A 101 12.55 -8.16 6.21
N GLY A 102 12.61 -9.32 5.54
CA GLY A 102 12.93 -10.59 6.20
C GLY A 102 11.90 -10.94 7.29
N PRO A 103 10.62 -11.10 6.93
CA PRO A 103 9.55 -11.30 7.91
C PRO A 103 9.71 -12.63 8.65
N ARG A 104 9.16 -12.69 9.87
CA ARG A 104 9.10 -13.92 10.66
C ARG A 104 8.30 -15.03 9.96
N MET A 105 7.18 -14.65 9.34
CA MET A 105 6.25 -15.58 8.72
C MET A 105 5.70 -14.99 7.42
N VAL A 106 5.44 -15.85 6.45
CA VAL A 106 4.72 -15.53 5.21
C VAL A 106 3.45 -16.38 5.17
N PHE A 107 2.32 -15.72 5.08
CA PHE A 107 1.00 -16.28 4.85
C PHE A 107 0.63 -16.08 3.38
N GLU A 108 0.38 -17.17 2.65
CA GLU A 108 -0.03 -17.14 1.24
C GLU A 108 -1.33 -17.92 1.07
N ALA A 109 -2.28 -17.36 0.33
CA ALA A 109 -3.54 -18.03 0.00
C ALA A 109 -3.75 -18.08 -1.52
N ARG A 110 -4.11 -19.28 -2.01
CA ARG A 110 -4.59 -19.51 -3.37
C ARG A 110 -5.96 -20.16 -3.27
N ASP A 111 -6.99 -19.39 -3.61
CA ASP A 111 -8.36 -19.74 -3.24
C ASP A 111 -8.43 -20.04 -1.72
N ARG A 112 -8.83 -21.22 -1.33
CA ARG A 112 -8.92 -21.64 0.07
C ARG A 112 -7.70 -22.41 0.58
N GLU A 113 -6.73 -22.68 -0.27
CA GLU A 113 -5.47 -23.30 0.13
C GLU A 113 -4.53 -22.27 0.75
N ILE A 114 -4.18 -22.48 2.01
CA ILE A 114 -3.31 -21.60 2.78
C ILE A 114 -1.95 -22.29 2.93
N THR A 115 -0.89 -21.58 2.55
CA THR A 115 0.50 -21.98 2.82
C THR A 115 1.15 -20.98 3.76
N ILE A 116 1.71 -21.46 4.86
CA ILE A 116 2.45 -20.67 5.83
C ILE A 116 3.90 -21.12 5.82
N ARG A 117 4.80 -20.13 5.70
CA ARG A 117 6.25 -20.34 5.79
C ARG A 117 6.79 -19.55 6.98
N GLU A 118 7.40 -20.26 7.95
CA GLU A 118 8.05 -19.66 9.12
C GLU A 118 9.44 -20.30 9.30
N GLY A 119 10.49 -19.53 9.00
CA GLY A 119 11.85 -20.06 8.91
C GLY A 119 11.95 -21.19 7.88
N SER A 120 12.36 -22.38 8.31
CA SER A 120 12.42 -23.59 7.47
C SER A 120 11.14 -24.41 7.46
N GLN A 121 10.17 -24.07 8.28
CA GLN A 121 8.90 -24.79 8.37
C GLN A 121 7.91 -24.30 7.33
N ILE A 122 7.27 -25.25 6.64
CA ILE A 122 6.20 -24.98 5.68
C ILE A 122 5.01 -25.86 6.07
N ARG A 123 3.83 -25.25 6.21
CA ARG A 123 2.58 -25.97 6.44
C ARG A 123 1.52 -25.49 5.47
N THR A 124 0.72 -26.42 4.98
CA THR A 124 -0.38 -26.13 4.04
C THR A 124 -1.66 -26.74 4.59
N PHE A 125 -2.76 -26.00 4.50
CA PHE A 125 -4.09 -26.45 4.93
C PHE A 125 -5.18 -25.70 4.16
N THR A 126 -6.41 -26.22 4.20
CA THR A 126 -7.56 -25.54 3.60
C THR A 126 -8.25 -24.64 4.64
N ALA A 127 -8.52 -23.38 4.27
CA ALA A 127 -9.28 -22.45 5.10
C ALA A 127 -10.67 -22.99 5.42
N GLY A 128 -11.05 -22.98 6.70
CA GLY A 128 -12.35 -23.48 7.16
C GLY A 128 -13.52 -22.63 6.66
N ILE A 129 -13.47 -21.31 6.88
CA ILE A 129 -14.49 -20.33 6.44
C ILE A 129 -13.99 -19.61 5.20
N ASP A 130 -12.99 -18.75 5.36
CA ASP A 130 -12.36 -17.95 4.29
C ASP A 130 -10.92 -17.59 4.65
N VAL A 131 -10.24 -16.91 3.74
CA VAL A 131 -8.85 -16.50 3.88
C VAL A 131 -8.62 -15.54 5.07
N LEU A 132 -9.57 -14.64 5.34
CA LEU A 132 -9.46 -13.69 6.46
C LEU A 132 -9.65 -14.37 7.80
N ALA A 133 -10.58 -15.32 7.91
CA ALA A 133 -10.74 -16.15 9.11
C ALA A 133 -9.50 -17.02 9.38
N ALA A 134 -8.85 -17.53 8.31
CA ALA A 134 -7.59 -18.25 8.45
C ALA A 134 -6.47 -17.32 8.95
N LEU A 135 -6.35 -16.12 8.39
CA LEU A 135 -5.36 -15.13 8.81
C LEU A 135 -5.57 -14.68 10.26
N GLU A 136 -6.82 -14.41 10.65
CA GLU A 136 -7.20 -14.05 12.02
C GLU A 136 -6.81 -15.16 13.02
N LYS A 137 -7.08 -16.42 12.68
CA LYS A 137 -6.69 -17.55 13.51
C LYS A 137 -5.17 -17.62 13.71
N GLU A 138 -4.38 -17.38 12.68
CA GLU A 138 -2.92 -17.33 12.79
C GLU A 138 -2.45 -16.17 13.68
N MET A 139 -3.14 -15.04 13.63
CA MET A 139 -2.81 -13.88 14.44
C MET A 139 -3.30 -14.01 15.90
N SER A 140 -4.33 -14.79 16.17
CA SER A 140 -4.94 -14.92 17.51
C SER A 140 -4.01 -15.50 18.58
N ILE A 141 -2.94 -16.18 18.17
CA ILE A 141 -1.92 -16.69 19.12
C ILE A 141 -1.05 -15.57 19.70
N TYR A 142 -0.97 -14.41 19.02
CA TYR A 142 -0.16 -13.27 19.44
C TYR A 142 -0.99 -12.34 20.34
N GLN A 143 -0.61 -12.26 21.61
CA GLN A 143 -1.24 -11.39 22.60
C GLN A 143 -0.30 -10.23 22.93
N PRO A 144 -0.50 -9.04 22.34
CA PRO A 144 0.41 -7.92 22.53
C PRO A 144 0.26 -7.32 23.91
N ALA A 145 1.37 -7.10 24.60
CA ALA A 145 1.43 -6.26 25.79
C ALA A 145 1.99 -4.88 25.38
N THR A 146 1.08 -3.95 25.11
CA THR A 146 1.44 -2.60 24.64
C THR A 146 1.79 -1.65 25.80
N HIS A 147 2.59 -0.64 25.49
CA HIS A 147 2.97 0.44 26.42
C HIS A 147 3.01 1.78 25.68
N GLY A 148 3.21 2.89 26.41
CA GLY A 148 3.26 4.23 25.82
C GLY A 148 4.46 4.42 24.87
N GLY A 149 4.30 5.35 23.94
CA GLY A 149 5.37 5.76 23.02
C GLY A 149 5.51 4.89 21.74
N LEU A 150 4.71 3.83 21.60
CA LEU A 150 4.69 3.02 20.40
C LEU A 150 4.15 3.79 19.18
N PRO A 151 4.62 3.45 17.96
CA PRO A 151 4.09 4.02 16.74
C PRO A 151 2.67 3.50 16.44
N VAL A 152 2.04 4.07 15.40
CA VAL A 152 0.72 3.64 14.92
C VAL A 152 0.63 2.16 14.55
N PHE A 153 1.74 1.59 14.12
CA PHE A 153 1.90 0.17 13.83
C PHE A 153 3.22 -0.31 14.44
N SER A 154 3.15 -1.21 15.39
CA SER A 154 4.32 -1.76 16.10
C SER A 154 4.64 -3.20 15.72
N GLY A 155 3.86 -3.79 14.80
CA GLY A 155 4.01 -5.14 14.29
C GLY A 155 2.68 -5.79 14.00
N GLY A 156 2.71 -6.85 13.22
CA GLY A 156 1.53 -7.55 12.71
C GLY A 156 1.72 -7.97 11.26
N MET A 157 0.63 -8.22 10.57
CA MET A 157 0.61 -8.65 9.17
C MET A 157 0.54 -7.47 8.22
N VAL A 158 1.45 -7.42 7.24
CA VAL A 158 1.46 -6.45 6.13
C VAL A 158 1.33 -7.21 4.81
N GLY A 159 0.48 -6.74 3.90
CA GLY A 159 0.32 -7.43 2.63
C GLY A 159 -0.85 -6.94 1.80
N TYR A 160 -1.38 -7.85 0.99
CA TYR A 160 -2.51 -7.55 0.12
C TYR A 160 -3.55 -8.68 0.11
N LEU A 161 -4.78 -8.28 -0.18
CA LEU A 161 -5.91 -9.14 -0.52
C LEU A 161 -6.33 -8.82 -1.96
N ALA A 162 -6.28 -9.82 -2.86
CA ALA A 162 -6.72 -9.67 -4.24
C ALA A 162 -8.24 -9.54 -4.34
N TYR A 163 -8.73 -8.85 -5.37
CA TYR A 163 -10.16 -8.69 -5.63
C TYR A 163 -10.89 -10.03 -5.64
N ASP A 164 -10.30 -11.03 -6.27
CA ASP A 164 -10.93 -12.33 -6.48
C ASP A 164 -11.18 -13.13 -5.18
N ALA A 165 -10.54 -12.77 -4.07
CA ALA A 165 -10.81 -13.32 -2.74
C ALA A 165 -12.26 -13.05 -2.28
N VAL A 166 -12.94 -12.05 -2.86
CA VAL A 166 -14.37 -11.76 -2.58
C VAL A 166 -15.28 -12.97 -2.78
N ARG A 167 -14.90 -13.93 -3.65
CA ARG A 167 -15.68 -15.16 -3.90
C ARG A 167 -15.81 -16.05 -2.67
N GLN A 168 -14.89 -15.90 -1.72
CA GLN A 168 -14.97 -16.62 -0.45
C GLN A 168 -15.97 -15.97 0.51
N PHE A 169 -16.27 -14.67 0.30
CA PHE A 169 -17.23 -13.90 1.10
C PHE A 169 -18.62 -13.87 0.46
N GLU A 170 -18.66 -13.90 -0.89
CA GLU A 170 -19.88 -13.82 -1.70
C GLU A 170 -19.94 -14.98 -2.70
N PRO A 171 -20.38 -16.16 -2.28
CA PRO A 171 -20.37 -17.38 -3.11
C PRO A 171 -21.31 -17.30 -4.34
N THR A 172 -22.20 -16.31 -4.39
CA THR A 172 -23.13 -16.10 -5.52
C THR A 172 -22.47 -15.53 -6.77
N LEU A 173 -21.19 -15.17 -6.73
CA LEU A 173 -20.47 -14.62 -7.88
C LEU A 173 -20.15 -15.65 -8.98
N GLY A 174 -20.27 -16.94 -8.68
CA GLY A 174 -19.96 -18.01 -9.63
C GLY A 174 -18.45 -18.23 -9.83
N PRO A 175 -18.06 -19.06 -10.83
CA PRO A 175 -16.66 -19.36 -11.08
C PRO A 175 -15.89 -18.12 -11.57
N PRO A 176 -14.59 -18.02 -11.23
CA PRO A 176 -13.77 -16.91 -11.70
C PRO A 176 -13.47 -17.02 -13.20
N PRO A 177 -13.21 -15.86 -13.86
CA PRO A 177 -12.59 -15.86 -15.17
C PRO A 177 -11.18 -16.47 -15.14
N PRO A 178 -10.56 -16.77 -16.29
CA PRO A 178 -9.18 -17.24 -16.39
C PRO A 178 -8.17 -16.35 -15.66
N ASP A 179 -7.17 -16.97 -15.04
CA ASP A 179 -6.08 -16.29 -14.32
C ASP A 179 -4.74 -16.44 -15.04
N PRO A 180 -4.38 -15.51 -15.95
CA PRO A 180 -3.10 -15.58 -16.67
C PRO A 180 -1.90 -15.10 -15.82
N LEU A 181 -2.11 -14.46 -14.67
CA LEU A 181 -1.03 -13.92 -13.85
C LEU A 181 -0.59 -14.88 -12.75
N GLY A 182 -1.50 -15.72 -12.25
CA GLY A 182 -1.21 -16.78 -11.28
C GLY A 182 -0.59 -16.28 -9.97
N ILE A 183 -0.92 -15.04 -9.52
CA ILE A 183 -0.50 -14.56 -8.20
C ILE A 183 -1.43 -15.08 -7.11
N PRO A 184 -0.99 -15.17 -5.84
CA PRO A 184 -1.86 -15.51 -4.73
C PRO A 184 -3.08 -14.59 -4.59
N ASP A 185 -4.21 -15.13 -4.12
CA ASP A 185 -5.40 -14.33 -3.79
C ASP A 185 -5.21 -13.50 -2.51
N ALA A 186 -4.28 -13.90 -1.65
CA ALA A 186 -3.78 -13.08 -0.54
C ALA A 186 -2.34 -13.44 -0.22
N MET A 187 -1.53 -12.45 0.14
CA MET A 187 -0.22 -12.66 0.70
C MET A 187 0.07 -11.61 1.76
N PHE A 188 0.36 -12.09 2.98
CA PHE A 188 0.70 -11.26 4.13
C PHE A 188 2.00 -11.74 4.75
N VAL A 189 2.79 -10.79 5.25
CA VAL A 189 4.06 -11.05 5.92
C VAL A 189 3.99 -10.56 7.36
N LEU A 190 4.43 -11.38 8.31
CA LEU A 190 4.48 -11.01 9.73
C LEU A 190 5.72 -10.15 9.99
N ALA A 191 5.49 -8.86 10.12
CA ALA A 191 6.52 -7.88 10.43
C ALA A 191 6.83 -7.90 11.94
N ASP A 192 7.89 -8.59 12.32
CA ASP A 192 8.38 -8.68 13.70
C ASP A 192 9.45 -7.65 14.04
N THR A 193 10.14 -7.15 13.02
CA THR A 193 11.12 -6.06 13.11
C THR A 193 10.85 -5.06 11.99
N LEU A 194 10.71 -3.78 12.34
CA LEU A 194 10.27 -2.75 11.40
C LEU A 194 10.81 -1.38 11.75
N LEU A 195 10.77 -0.50 10.77
CA LEU A 195 11.07 0.92 10.92
C LEU A 195 9.79 1.73 10.72
N VAL A 196 9.56 2.70 11.60
CA VAL A 196 8.42 3.62 11.48
C VAL A 196 8.90 5.06 11.54
N PHE A 197 8.67 5.80 10.46
CA PHE A 197 8.93 7.22 10.37
C PHE A 197 7.71 8.02 10.82
N ASP A 198 7.89 8.91 11.78
CA ASP A 198 6.94 9.98 12.11
C ASP A 198 7.42 11.28 11.45
N HIS A 199 6.86 11.61 10.30
CA HIS A 199 7.24 12.80 9.52
C HIS A 199 6.93 14.11 10.26
N ARG A 200 5.88 14.12 11.10
CA ARG A 200 5.49 15.29 11.88
C ARG A 200 6.51 15.59 12.98
N LEU A 201 6.99 14.56 13.64
CA LEU A 201 7.97 14.70 14.73
C LEU A 201 9.43 14.54 14.24
N ARG A 202 9.65 14.24 12.95
CA ARG A 202 10.97 13.98 12.36
C ARG A 202 11.72 12.90 13.14
N ARG A 203 11.04 11.81 13.44
CA ARG A 203 11.57 10.70 14.23
C ARG A 203 11.48 9.40 13.43
N LEU A 204 12.44 8.53 13.71
CA LEU A 204 12.48 7.16 13.22
C LEU A 204 12.46 6.24 14.44
N GLN A 205 11.49 5.35 14.53
CA GLN A 205 11.46 4.29 15.53
C GLN A 205 11.90 2.98 14.87
N VAL A 206 12.84 2.30 15.51
CA VAL A 206 13.25 0.93 15.20
C VAL A 206 12.56 0.04 16.20
N VAL A 207 11.62 -0.77 15.75
CA VAL A 207 10.81 -1.65 16.61
C VAL A 207 11.18 -3.10 16.36
N ALA A 208 11.41 -3.85 17.43
CA ALA A 208 11.55 -5.30 17.39
C ALA A 208 10.60 -5.94 18.41
N ASN A 209 9.78 -6.85 17.97
CA ASN A 209 8.85 -7.56 18.83
C ASN A 209 9.56 -8.74 19.50
N ALA A 210 9.50 -8.78 20.83
CA ALA A 210 9.96 -9.90 21.64
C ALA A 210 8.81 -10.90 21.80
N PHE A 211 9.00 -12.13 21.31
CA PHE A 211 8.03 -13.22 21.42
C PHE A 211 8.43 -14.12 22.59
N MET A 212 7.60 -14.16 23.63
CA MET A 212 7.90 -14.89 24.85
C MET A 212 7.97 -16.41 24.63
N ASP A 213 7.13 -16.92 23.72
CA ASP A 213 7.02 -18.35 23.44
C ASP A 213 8.23 -18.92 22.69
N ASP A 214 9.10 -18.06 22.13
CA ASP A 214 10.32 -18.50 21.43
C ASP A 214 11.49 -18.81 22.38
N PHE A 215 11.40 -18.42 23.64
CA PHE A 215 12.53 -18.46 24.58
C PHE A 215 12.13 -19.04 25.95
N PRO A 216 13.05 -19.71 26.63
CA PRO A 216 12.77 -20.27 27.95
C PRO A 216 12.61 -19.21 29.04
N ALA A 217 13.14 -18.00 28.83
CA ALA A 217 13.09 -16.91 29.80
C ALA A 217 12.87 -15.55 29.13
N PRO A 218 12.16 -14.61 29.78
CA PRO A 218 11.94 -13.26 29.25
C PRO A 218 13.23 -12.49 28.96
N GLU A 219 14.31 -12.78 29.71
CA GLU A 219 15.65 -12.20 29.51
C GLU A 219 16.18 -12.46 28.10
N ASP A 220 16.01 -13.67 27.62
CA ASP A 220 16.49 -14.08 26.29
C ASP A 220 15.67 -13.41 25.19
N ALA A 221 14.35 -13.31 25.35
CA ALA A 221 13.46 -12.62 24.43
C ALA A 221 13.81 -11.12 24.33
N TYR A 222 14.03 -10.46 25.48
CA TYR A 222 14.44 -9.05 25.52
C TYR A 222 15.81 -8.82 24.90
N ALA A 223 16.79 -9.69 25.23
CA ALA A 223 18.12 -9.63 24.66
C ALA A 223 18.08 -9.79 23.13
N LYS A 224 17.25 -10.71 22.62
CA LYS A 224 17.07 -10.91 21.16
C LYS A 224 16.44 -9.71 20.48
N ALA A 225 15.44 -9.08 21.08
CA ALA A 225 14.85 -7.86 20.54
C ALA A 225 15.87 -6.72 20.46
N ARG A 226 16.69 -6.54 21.49
CA ARG A 226 17.79 -5.56 21.51
C ARG A 226 18.86 -5.85 20.44
N GLU A 227 19.21 -7.11 20.24
CA GLU A 227 20.13 -7.53 19.16
C GLU A 227 19.59 -7.15 17.78
N LYS A 228 18.29 -7.42 17.52
CA LYS A 228 17.60 -7.03 16.27
C LYS A 228 17.63 -5.52 16.06
N ILE A 229 17.35 -4.74 17.11
CA ILE A 229 17.40 -3.27 17.06
C ILE A 229 18.82 -2.81 16.71
N ALA A 230 19.84 -3.35 17.37
CA ALA A 230 21.24 -2.98 17.13
C ALA A 230 21.66 -3.31 15.68
N ALA A 231 21.29 -4.49 15.18
CA ALA A 231 21.56 -4.87 13.80
C ALA A 231 20.87 -3.94 12.79
N MET A 232 19.64 -3.53 13.08
CA MET A 232 18.90 -2.58 12.23
C MET A 232 19.55 -1.20 12.22
N VAL A 233 19.98 -0.69 13.37
CA VAL A 233 20.72 0.59 13.47
C VAL A 233 22.06 0.51 12.73
N GLU A 234 22.74 -0.62 12.79
CA GLU A 234 23.98 -0.82 12.03
C GLU A 234 23.73 -0.77 10.52
N ILE A 235 22.65 -1.40 10.03
CA ILE A 235 22.27 -1.33 8.63
C ILE A 235 21.95 0.11 8.20
N LEU A 236 21.25 0.87 9.03
CA LEU A 236 20.95 2.29 8.76
C LEU A 236 22.21 3.15 8.66
N ASN A 237 23.25 2.85 9.44
CA ASN A 237 24.52 3.56 9.41
C ASN A 237 25.41 3.24 8.19
N ARG A 238 25.04 2.24 7.38
CA ARG A 238 25.81 1.90 6.16
C ARG A 238 25.63 2.99 5.10
N PRO A 239 26.69 3.28 4.33
CA PRO A 239 26.60 4.21 3.22
C PRO A 239 25.66 3.65 2.14
N LEU A 240 24.85 4.53 1.54
CA LEU A 240 23.98 4.19 0.42
C LEU A 240 24.57 4.76 -0.88
N HIS A 241 24.88 3.89 -1.83
CA HIS A 241 25.40 4.28 -3.15
C HIS A 241 24.30 4.06 -4.20
N VAL A 242 23.49 5.08 -4.41
CA VAL A 242 22.41 5.09 -5.42
C VAL A 242 22.54 6.36 -6.25
N PRO A 243 22.52 6.28 -7.59
CA PRO A 243 22.58 7.46 -8.43
C PRO A 243 21.36 8.35 -8.17
N ALA A 244 21.60 9.69 -8.17
CA ALA A 244 20.54 10.66 -8.08
C ALA A 244 19.69 10.62 -9.35
N LEU A 245 18.37 10.78 -9.19
CA LEU A 245 17.45 10.88 -10.31
C LEU A 245 17.41 12.32 -10.85
N ASN A 246 17.40 12.49 -12.17
CA ASN A 246 17.11 13.77 -12.77
C ASN A 246 15.59 14.00 -12.83
N GLY A 247 15.04 14.68 -11.83
CA GLY A 247 13.59 14.96 -11.70
C GLY A 247 13.03 15.92 -12.78
N LEU A 248 13.88 16.50 -13.64
CA LEU A 248 13.45 17.38 -14.74
C LEU A 248 13.21 16.63 -16.05
N VAL A 249 13.50 15.31 -16.10
CA VAL A 249 13.25 14.51 -17.30
C VAL A 249 11.74 14.36 -17.49
N ARG A 250 11.25 14.86 -18.63
CA ARG A 250 9.88 14.61 -19.07
C ARG A 250 9.89 13.46 -20.06
N VAL A 251 9.05 12.47 -19.79
CA VAL A 251 8.89 11.29 -20.64
C VAL A 251 7.43 11.13 -21.02
N GLU A 252 7.19 10.64 -22.22
CA GLU A 252 5.87 10.17 -22.63
C GLU A 252 5.61 8.77 -22.03
N ALA A 253 4.33 8.40 -21.92
CA ALA A 253 3.97 7.06 -21.48
C ALA A 253 4.46 6.03 -22.50
N VAL A 254 4.92 4.86 -21.99
CA VAL A 254 5.29 3.75 -22.87
C VAL A 254 4.06 3.18 -23.56
N ASP A 255 4.24 2.65 -24.76
CA ASP A 255 3.23 1.83 -25.41
C ASP A 255 3.02 0.53 -24.62
N ALA A 256 1.77 0.17 -24.45
CA ALA A 256 1.38 -1.04 -23.72
C ALA A 256 0.29 -1.78 -24.50
N ARG A 257 0.39 -3.11 -24.50
CA ARG A 257 -0.65 -3.96 -25.08
C ARG A 257 -1.79 -4.09 -24.08
N CYS A 258 -3.02 -3.91 -24.53
CA CYS A 258 -4.20 -4.14 -23.70
C CYS A 258 -4.72 -5.58 -23.85
N ASN A 259 -5.32 -6.13 -22.78
CA ASN A 259 -5.97 -7.44 -22.81
C ASN A 259 -7.32 -7.44 -23.54
N THR A 260 -7.90 -6.26 -23.77
CA THR A 260 -9.14 -6.04 -24.54
C THR A 260 -8.90 -5.00 -25.62
N THR A 261 -9.59 -5.11 -26.74
CA THR A 261 -9.67 -4.05 -27.76
C THR A 261 -10.61 -2.94 -27.32
N GLN A 262 -10.55 -1.78 -27.96
CA GLN A 262 -11.49 -0.69 -27.71
C GLN A 262 -12.93 -1.15 -27.94
N GLU A 263 -13.20 -1.87 -29.03
CA GLU A 263 -14.55 -2.35 -29.35
C GLU A 263 -15.10 -3.32 -28.30
N GLU A 264 -14.25 -4.23 -27.79
CA GLU A 264 -14.65 -5.15 -26.71
C GLU A 264 -14.95 -4.40 -25.41
N TYR A 265 -14.11 -3.41 -25.03
CA TYR A 265 -14.37 -2.59 -23.84
C TYR A 265 -15.66 -1.76 -23.98
N GLU A 266 -15.85 -1.10 -25.12
CA GLU A 266 -17.09 -0.38 -25.42
C GLU A 266 -18.31 -1.33 -25.45
N GLY A 267 -18.11 -2.58 -25.87
CA GLY A 267 -19.11 -3.65 -25.77
C GLY A 267 -19.51 -3.94 -24.33
N MET A 268 -18.54 -4.02 -23.41
CA MET A 268 -18.82 -4.17 -21.96
C MET A 268 -19.63 -2.98 -21.42
N VAL A 269 -19.29 -1.75 -21.83
CA VAL A 269 -20.02 -0.54 -21.42
C VAL A 269 -21.46 -0.60 -21.92
N ARG A 270 -21.69 -0.93 -23.21
CA ARG A 270 -23.05 -1.08 -23.78
C ARG A 270 -23.85 -2.14 -23.06
N ALA A 271 -23.30 -3.32 -22.82
CA ALA A 271 -23.97 -4.39 -22.09
C ALA A 271 -24.33 -3.97 -20.65
N GLY A 272 -23.41 -3.28 -19.95
CA GLY A 272 -23.67 -2.76 -18.61
C GLY A 272 -24.81 -1.72 -18.59
N LYS A 273 -24.92 -0.85 -19.60
CA LYS A 273 -26.03 0.09 -19.72
C LYS A 273 -27.39 -0.61 -19.91
N GLU A 274 -27.42 -1.79 -20.56
CA GLU A 274 -28.65 -2.60 -20.64
C GLU A 274 -29.07 -3.10 -19.26
N PHE A 275 -28.15 -3.55 -18.40
CA PHE A 275 -28.46 -3.93 -17.02
C PHE A 275 -28.93 -2.73 -16.17
N ILE A 276 -28.37 -1.53 -16.40
CA ILE A 276 -28.82 -0.31 -15.74
C ILE A 276 -30.26 0.03 -16.19
N ALA A 277 -30.53 -0.03 -17.49
CA ALA A 277 -31.87 0.25 -18.05
C ALA A 277 -32.91 -0.79 -17.59
N ALA A 278 -32.49 -2.04 -17.36
CA ALA A 278 -33.35 -3.09 -16.80
C ALA A 278 -33.61 -2.92 -15.29
N GLY A 279 -32.91 -2.01 -14.60
CA GLY A 279 -33.03 -1.77 -13.16
C GLY A 279 -32.25 -2.75 -12.27
N ASP A 280 -31.32 -3.52 -12.84
CA ASP A 280 -30.49 -4.47 -12.09
C ASP A 280 -29.45 -3.78 -11.21
N ILE A 281 -28.86 -2.69 -11.72
CA ILE A 281 -27.80 -1.90 -11.08
C ILE A 281 -27.97 -0.41 -11.40
N PHE A 282 -27.34 0.45 -10.58
CA PHE A 282 -27.21 1.88 -10.86
C PHE A 282 -25.87 2.22 -11.52
N GLN A 283 -24.82 1.49 -11.12
CA GLN A 283 -23.46 1.68 -11.58
C GLN A 283 -22.70 0.35 -11.52
N PHE A 284 -21.76 0.15 -12.45
CA PHE A 284 -20.71 -0.86 -12.36
C PHE A 284 -19.39 -0.32 -12.90
N VAL A 285 -18.27 -0.95 -12.54
CA VAL A 285 -16.92 -0.48 -12.88
C VAL A 285 -16.17 -1.56 -13.66
N PRO A 286 -16.35 -1.65 -15.01
CA PRO A 286 -15.55 -2.53 -15.84
C PRO A 286 -14.12 -2.04 -15.93
N SER A 287 -13.17 -2.97 -16.11
CA SER A 287 -11.75 -2.65 -16.20
C SER A 287 -11.06 -3.37 -17.35
N GLN A 288 -9.89 -2.83 -17.74
CA GLN A 288 -8.99 -3.44 -18.70
C GLN A 288 -7.54 -3.37 -18.20
N ARG A 289 -6.69 -4.30 -18.67
CA ARG A 289 -5.31 -4.43 -18.22
C ARG A 289 -4.31 -4.20 -19.34
N PHE A 290 -3.36 -3.32 -19.06
CA PHE A 290 -2.24 -2.94 -19.94
C PHE A 290 -0.99 -3.71 -19.53
N GLU A 291 -0.24 -4.18 -20.50
CA GLU A 291 0.99 -4.96 -20.33
C GLU A 291 2.12 -4.34 -21.14
N THR A 292 3.31 -4.22 -20.54
CA THR A 292 4.56 -3.83 -21.23
C THR A 292 5.75 -4.55 -20.59
N ASP A 293 6.87 -4.69 -21.30
CA ASP A 293 8.08 -5.30 -20.75
C ASP A 293 8.67 -4.41 -19.64
N PHE A 294 9.22 -5.02 -18.60
CA PHE A 294 9.90 -4.30 -17.51
C PHE A 294 10.85 -5.23 -16.76
N ASN A 295 12.16 -5.06 -17.00
CA ASN A 295 13.22 -5.91 -16.44
C ASN A 295 14.07 -5.20 -15.38
N LEU A 296 13.60 -4.06 -14.84
CA LEU A 296 14.28 -3.32 -13.80
C LEU A 296 13.77 -3.72 -12.41
N PRO A 297 14.55 -3.45 -11.34
CA PRO A 297 14.08 -3.63 -9.97
C PRO A 297 12.80 -2.84 -9.68
N ALA A 298 11.91 -3.42 -8.88
CA ALA A 298 10.64 -2.79 -8.50
C ALA A 298 10.83 -1.42 -7.83
N VAL A 299 11.92 -1.25 -7.08
CA VAL A 299 12.24 0.01 -6.42
C VAL A 299 12.53 1.15 -7.40
N ASP A 300 13.02 0.88 -8.61
CA ASP A 300 13.25 1.93 -9.61
C ASP A 300 11.93 2.45 -10.17
N LEU A 301 10.94 1.56 -10.36
CA LEU A 301 9.57 1.99 -10.66
C LEU A 301 8.97 2.80 -9.51
N TYR A 302 9.17 2.36 -8.26
CA TYR A 302 8.68 3.09 -7.10
C TYR A 302 9.28 4.50 -7.00
N ARG A 303 10.58 4.66 -7.25
CA ARG A 303 11.28 5.95 -7.28
C ARG A 303 10.69 6.87 -8.35
N ALA A 304 10.46 6.34 -9.55
CA ALA A 304 9.83 7.09 -10.64
C ALA A 304 8.37 7.47 -10.31
N LEU A 305 7.60 6.55 -9.73
CA LEU A 305 6.20 6.77 -9.39
C LEU A 305 6.02 7.88 -8.34
N ARG A 306 6.91 7.97 -7.35
CA ARG A 306 6.93 9.09 -6.37
C ARG A 306 7.07 10.47 -7.00
N LEU A 307 7.72 10.57 -8.16
CA LEU A 307 7.90 11.83 -8.90
C LEU A 307 6.71 12.12 -9.82
N VAL A 308 6.15 11.08 -10.45
CA VAL A 308 5.09 11.25 -11.46
C VAL A 308 3.71 11.42 -10.82
N ASN A 309 3.42 10.67 -9.79
CA ASN A 309 2.07 10.58 -9.21
C ASN A 309 2.10 10.27 -7.70
N PRO A 310 2.55 11.21 -6.85
CA PRO A 310 2.44 11.04 -5.41
C PRO A 310 0.97 10.93 -4.99
N SER A 311 0.68 10.11 -3.98
CA SER A 311 -0.69 9.87 -3.48
C SER A 311 -0.66 9.53 -1.99
N PRO A 312 -1.78 9.63 -1.27
CA PRO A 312 -1.85 9.36 0.17
C PRO A 312 -1.36 7.97 0.58
N TYR A 313 -1.51 6.97 -0.29
CA TYR A 313 -1.05 5.61 -0.05
C TYR A 313 -0.07 5.18 -1.14
N MET A 314 1.20 5.41 -0.90
CA MET A 314 2.25 4.84 -1.74
C MET A 314 2.80 3.56 -1.11
N PHE A 315 3.07 2.57 -1.95
CA PHE A 315 3.61 1.31 -1.44
C PHE A 315 4.48 0.60 -2.48
N ILE A 316 5.41 -0.18 -1.95
CA ILE A 316 6.12 -1.23 -2.65
C ILE A 316 6.08 -2.49 -1.77
N LEU A 317 5.63 -3.60 -2.34
CA LEU A 317 5.65 -4.92 -1.74
C LEU A 317 6.47 -5.82 -2.68
N GLU A 318 7.67 -6.22 -2.28
CA GLU A 318 8.49 -7.23 -2.99
C GLU A 318 8.20 -8.59 -2.35
N LEU A 319 7.45 -9.45 -3.03
CA LEU A 319 6.81 -10.64 -2.45
C LEU A 319 7.36 -11.98 -3.01
N GLY A 320 8.60 -12.00 -3.43
CA GLY A 320 9.26 -13.18 -4.01
C GLY A 320 9.37 -13.06 -5.52
N ASP A 321 8.57 -13.81 -6.26
CA ASP A 321 8.57 -13.85 -7.73
C ASP A 321 7.77 -12.71 -8.40
N PHE A 322 7.11 -11.89 -7.60
CA PHE A 322 6.40 -10.69 -8.07
C PHE A 322 6.52 -9.53 -7.09
N ALA A 323 6.19 -8.34 -7.58
CA ALA A 323 6.08 -7.15 -6.74
C ALA A 323 4.84 -6.32 -7.08
N LEU A 324 4.29 -5.63 -6.08
CA LEU A 324 3.26 -4.62 -6.25
C LEU A 324 3.87 -3.25 -5.97
N VAL A 325 3.74 -2.33 -6.91
CA VAL A 325 4.18 -0.93 -6.78
C VAL A 325 2.99 -0.04 -7.04
N GLY A 326 2.57 0.71 -6.02
CA GLY A 326 1.32 1.44 -6.09
C GLY A 326 1.36 2.85 -5.54
N SER A 327 0.41 3.66 -6.02
CA SER A 327 0.15 5.04 -5.63
C SER A 327 -1.37 5.22 -5.55
N SER A 328 -1.98 4.62 -4.52
CA SER A 328 -3.43 4.65 -4.36
C SER A 328 -3.90 5.98 -3.79
N PRO A 329 -4.90 6.61 -4.41
CA PRO A 329 -5.47 7.85 -3.90
C PRO A 329 -6.51 7.63 -2.80
N GLU A 330 -6.96 6.38 -2.58
CA GLU A 330 -8.19 6.13 -1.84
C GLU A 330 -7.99 5.08 -0.75
N VAL A 331 -8.35 5.45 0.49
CA VAL A 331 -8.47 4.50 1.59
C VAL A 331 -9.57 3.47 1.27
N HIS A 332 -9.31 2.19 1.54
CA HIS A 332 -10.36 1.18 1.52
C HIS A 332 -11.17 1.25 2.83
N VAL A 333 -10.53 0.95 3.95
CA VAL A 333 -11.12 1.07 5.28
C VAL A 333 -10.04 1.17 6.35
N ARG A 334 -10.32 1.93 7.41
CA ARG A 334 -9.54 1.95 8.65
C ARG A 334 -10.36 1.44 9.81
N SER A 335 -9.72 0.71 10.71
CA SER A 335 -10.26 0.33 12.00
C SER A 335 -9.18 0.53 13.06
N ILE A 336 -9.21 1.64 13.77
CA ILE A 336 -8.21 2.04 14.76
C ILE A 336 -8.89 2.31 16.09
N HIS A 337 -8.46 1.63 17.14
CA HIS A 337 -9.04 1.74 18.49
C HIS A 337 -10.57 1.58 18.51
N GLY A 338 -11.09 0.65 17.70
CA GLY A 338 -12.53 0.38 17.62
C GLY A 338 -13.34 1.43 16.84
N ARG A 339 -12.71 2.40 16.21
CA ARG A 339 -13.35 3.32 15.26
C ARG A 339 -13.13 2.85 13.84
N ILE A 340 -14.21 2.76 13.07
CA ILE A 340 -14.21 2.45 11.64
C ILE A 340 -14.33 3.76 10.87
N ASP A 341 -13.51 3.94 9.84
CA ASP A 341 -13.53 5.09 8.94
C ASP A 341 -13.48 4.62 7.48
N ILE A 342 -14.42 5.08 6.64
CA ILE A 342 -14.39 4.96 5.18
C ILE A 342 -14.54 6.36 4.60
N ARG A 343 -13.74 6.69 3.57
CA ARG A 343 -13.74 8.02 2.96
C ARG A 343 -14.08 7.93 1.47
N PRO A 344 -15.37 7.92 1.10
CA PRO A 344 -15.78 8.01 -0.29
C PRO A 344 -15.23 9.27 -0.95
N ILE A 345 -14.66 9.12 -2.14
CA ILE A 345 -14.12 10.19 -2.97
C ILE A 345 -14.77 10.08 -4.33
N ALA A 346 -15.39 11.16 -4.82
CA ALA A 346 -15.96 11.24 -6.17
C ALA A 346 -15.85 12.66 -6.70
N GLY A 347 -16.11 12.79 -7.99
CA GLY A 347 -16.00 14.08 -8.66
C GLY A 347 -14.56 14.59 -8.75
N THR A 348 -14.24 15.23 -9.85
CA THR A 348 -12.88 15.76 -10.07
C THR A 348 -12.94 17.08 -10.82
N ARG A 349 -12.19 18.06 -10.35
CA ARG A 349 -11.82 19.27 -11.12
C ARG A 349 -10.31 19.47 -11.00
N TRP A 350 -9.72 20.09 -12.03
CA TRP A 350 -8.34 20.52 -11.98
C TRP A 350 -8.20 21.69 -11.01
N ARG A 351 -6.99 21.91 -10.52
CA ARG A 351 -6.66 23.10 -9.72
C ARG A 351 -6.71 24.34 -10.58
N GLY A 352 -7.20 25.45 -10.01
CA GLY A 352 -7.14 26.78 -10.64
C GLY A 352 -5.71 27.34 -10.64
N ASN A 353 -5.44 28.25 -11.58
CA ASN A 353 -4.14 28.95 -11.64
C ASN A 353 -4.05 30.08 -10.61
N THR A 354 -5.18 30.58 -10.12
CA THR A 354 -5.29 31.56 -9.05
C THR A 354 -6.20 31.05 -7.93
N PRO A 355 -6.11 31.60 -6.70
CA PRO A 355 -7.03 31.23 -5.63
C PRO A 355 -8.51 31.42 -6.00
N GLU A 356 -8.84 32.51 -6.71
CA GLU A 356 -10.21 32.83 -7.13
C GLU A 356 -10.73 31.82 -8.16
N GLU A 357 -9.90 31.42 -9.12
CA GLU A 357 -10.22 30.36 -10.09
C GLU A 357 -10.39 29.01 -9.39
N ASP A 358 -9.52 28.70 -8.43
CA ASP A 358 -9.57 27.46 -7.63
C ASP A 358 -10.88 27.38 -6.82
N ASP A 359 -11.30 28.48 -6.20
CA ASP A 359 -12.56 28.56 -5.46
C ASP A 359 -13.80 28.47 -6.39
N ALA A 360 -13.71 29.07 -7.58
CA ALA A 360 -14.78 28.96 -8.58
C ALA A 360 -14.96 27.52 -9.09
N LEU A 361 -13.84 26.79 -9.34
CA LEU A 361 -13.86 25.37 -9.72
C LEU A 361 -14.38 24.48 -8.59
N ALA A 362 -14.07 24.80 -7.33
CA ALA A 362 -14.62 24.09 -6.19
C ALA A 362 -16.14 24.29 -6.05
N ALA A 363 -16.63 25.51 -6.30
CA ALA A 363 -18.06 25.80 -6.32
C ALA A 363 -18.77 25.07 -7.48
N ASP A 364 -18.20 25.11 -8.69
CA ASP A 364 -18.71 24.39 -9.86
C ASP A 364 -18.80 22.87 -9.59
N LEU A 365 -17.80 22.30 -8.95
CA LEU A 365 -17.81 20.88 -8.57
C LEU A 365 -18.94 20.55 -7.62
N LEU A 366 -19.20 21.39 -6.61
CA LEU A 366 -20.27 21.20 -5.64
C LEU A 366 -21.68 21.46 -6.21
N ASP A 367 -21.81 22.25 -7.26
CA ASP A 367 -23.07 22.52 -7.94
C ASP A 367 -23.41 21.48 -9.01
N ASP A 368 -22.43 20.67 -9.43
CA ASP A 368 -22.62 19.61 -10.43
C ASP A 368 -23.53 18.51 -9.91
N ARG A 369 -24.74 18.42 -10.48
CA ARG A 369 -25.77 17.46 -10.03
C ARG A 369 -25.35 16.00 -10.23
N LYS A 370 -24.60 15.71 -11.31
CA LYS A 370 -24.14 14.36 -11.63
C LYS A 370 -23.10 13.90 -10.61
N GLU A 371 -22.06 14.72 -10.39
CA GLU A 371 -21.00 14.45 -9.44
C GLU A 371 -21.53 14.26 -8.01
N ARG A 372 -22.49 15.11 -7.60
CA ARG A 372 -23.16 14.99 -6.30
C ARG A 372 -23.98 13.71 -6.17
N ALA A 373 -24.71 13.30 -7.22
CA ALA A 373 -25.52 12.08 -7.20
C ALA A 373 -24.64 10.84 -7.11
N GLU A 374 -23.53 10.80 -7.86
CA GLU A 374 -22.53 9.73 -7.77
C GLU A 374 -21.90 9.68 -6.37
N HIS A 375 -21.48 10.83 -5.84
CA HIS A 375 -20.91 10.89 -4.50
C HIS A 375 -21.89 10.42 -3.42
N LEU A 376 -23.16 10.83 -3.49
CA LEU A 376 -24.19 10.39 -2.54
C LEU A 376 -24.38 8.87 -2.57
N MET A 377 -24.35 8.27 -3.76
CA MET A 377 -24.43 6.81 -3.92
C MET A 377 -23.24 6.11 -3.23
N LEU A 378 -22.01 6.63 -3.35
CA LEU A 378 -20.84 6.09 -2.68
C LEU A 378 -20.91 6.26 -1.16
N VAL A 379 -21.43 7.39 -0.67
CA VAL A 379 -21.66 7.61 0.77
C VAL A 379 -22.69 6.61 1.31
N ASP A 380 -23.78 6.36 0.61
CA ASP A 380 -24.79 5.40 1.03
C ASP A 380 -24.24 3.96 1.03
N LEU A 381 -23.40 3.62 0.05
CA LEU A 381 -22.72 2.33 0.01
C LEU A 381 -21.75 2.17 1.21
N ALA A 382 -20.96 3.19 1.52
CA ALA A 382 -20.07 3.19 2.68
C ALA A 382 -20.86 3.11 4.01
N ARG A 383 -22.01 3.81 4.12
CA ARG A 383 -22.89 3.70 5.28
C ARG A 383 -23.45 2.28 5.46
N ASN A 384 -23.83 1.63 4.36
CA ASN A 384 -24.27 0.25 4.38
C ASN A 384 -23.15 -0.71 4.80
N ASP A 385 -21.96 -0.54 4.25
CA ASP A 385 -20.79 -1.36 4.57
C ASP A 385 -20.41 -1.24 6.06
N VAL A 386 -20.29 -0.01 6.59
CA VAL A 386 -20.03 0.25 8.01
C VAL A 386 -21.17 -0.26 8.89
N GLY A 387 -22.43 -0.08 8.45
CA GLY A 387 -23.60 -0.50 9.20
C GLY A 387 -23.70 -2.00 9.48
N ARG A 388 -23.01 -2.84 8.69
CA ARG A 388 -22.96 -4.30 8.86
C ARG A 388 -22.15 -4.75 10.08
N ILE A 389 -21.23 -3.91 10.56
CA ILE A 389 -20.24 -4.29 11.59
C ILE A 389 -20.10 -3.25 12.72
N ALA A 390 -20.75 -2.11 12.59
CA ALA A 390 -20.76 -1.09 13.63
C ALA A 390 -21.86 -1.33 14.66
N LYS A 391 -21.63 -0.87 15.88
CA LYS A 391 -22.67 -0.80 16.92
C LYS A 391 -23.89 -0.03 16.38
N HIS A 392 -25.07 -0.54 16.69
CA HIS A 392 -26.31 0.06 16.26
C HIS A 392 -26.39 1.55 16.66
N GLY A 393 -26.76 2.41 15.70
CA GLY A 393 -26.93 3.86 15.92
C GLY A 393 -25.65 4.68 15.97
N THR A 394 -24.46 4.07 15.73
CA THR A 394 -23.19 4.81 15.75
C THR A 394 -22.68 5.24 14.39
N VAL A 395 -23.29 4.76 13.29
CA VAL A 395 -22.90 5.16 11.92
C VAL A 395 -23.24 6.63 11.70
N LYS A 396 -22.24 7.41 11.30
CA LYS A 396 -22.33 8.86 11.07
C LYS A 396 -21.63 9.22 9.77
N VAL A 397 -22.01 10.36 9.20
CA VAL A 397 -21.28 11.05 8.15
C VAL A 397 -20.75 12.34 8.77
N ASP A 398 -19.48 12.31 9.19
CA ASP A 398 -18.88 13.42 9.96
C ASP A 398 -18.59 14.63 9.05
N ASP A 399 -17.94 14.38 7.89
CA ASP A 399 -17.73 15.38 6.84
C ASP A 399 -18.59 14.98 5.64
N PHE A 400 -19.46 15.86 5.19
CA PHE A 400 -20.37 15.56 4.07
C PHE A 400 -20.14 16.52 2.90
N MET A 401 -19.72 15.98 1.75
CA MET A 401 -19.47 16.72 0.51
C MET A 401 -18.52 17.91 0.69
N SER A 402 -17.41 17.72 1.41
CA SER A 402 -16.35 18.71 1.49
C SER A 402 -15.44 18.63 0.27
N VAL A 403 -14.90 19.77 -0.19
CA VAL A 403 -13.90 19.78 -1.26
C VAL A 403 -12.51 19.67 -0.66
N GLU A 404 -11.81 18.60 -1.01
CA GLU A 404 -10.39 18.44 -0.69
C GLU A 404 -9.53 18.77 -1.90
N ARG A 405 -8.52 19.61 -1.67
CA ARG A 405 -7.59 20.11 -2.69
C ARG A 405 -6.28 19.35 -2.60
N TYR A 406 -5.92 18.68 -3.69
CA TYR A 406 -4.64 17.99 -3.87
C TYR A 406 -3.71 18.80 -4.76
N SER A 407 -2.52 18.30 -5.06
CA SER A 407 -1.52 19.03 -5.84
C SER A 407 -2.00 19.46 -7.24
N HIS A 408 -2.79 18.62 -7.91
CA HIS A 408 -3.21 18.85 -9.30
C HIS A 408 -4.73 18.85 -9.51
N VAL A 409 -5.48 18.28 -8.59
CA VAL A 409 -6.93 18.11 -8.68
C VAL A 409 -7.60 18.41 -7.34
N MET A 410 -8.91 18.59 -7.37
CA MET A 410 -9.76 18.62 -6.19
C MET A 410 -10.89 17.61 -6.34
N HIS A 411 -11.38 17.08 -5.23
CA HIS A 411 -12.43 16.08 -5.18
C HIS A 411 -13.50 16.43 -4.15
N ILE A 412 -14.70 15.91 -4.34
CA ILE A 412 -15.73 15.85 -3.29
C ILE A 412 -15.39 14.66 -2.39
N VAL A 413 -15.29 14.89 -1.10
CA VAL A 413 -14.97 13.89 -0.09
C VAL A 413 -16.02 13.91 1.00
N SER A 414 -16.38 12.74 1.50
CA SER A 414 -17.14 12.57 2.74
C SER A 414 -16.43 11.59 3.67
N ASN A 415 -16.74 11.64 4.97
CA ASN A 415 -16.21 10.70 5.94
C ASN A 415 -17.34 9.95 6.62
N VAL A 416 -17.40 8.63 6.40
CA VAL A 416 -18.38 7.74 7.04
C VAL A 416 -17.70 6.99 8.16
N THR A 417 -18.23 7.10 9.38
CA THR A 417 -17.63 6.53 10.58
C THR A 417 -18.61 5.66 11.35
N GLY A 418 -18.08 4.76 12.18
CA GLY A 418 -18.85 3.95 13.12
C GLY A 418 -17.98 3.43 14.25
N GLU A 419 -18.60 3.06 15.37
CA GLU A 419 -17.94 2.30 16.43
C GLU A 419 -18.04 0.80 16.11
N LEU A 420 -16.91 0.10 16.09
CA LEU A 420 -16.90 -1.36 15.88
C LEU A 420 -17.69 -2.06 16.96
N ASP A 421 -18.60 -2.94 16.57
CA ASP A 421 -19.27 -3.82 17.53
C ASP A 421 -18.25 -4.81 18.13
N PRO A 422 -18.22 -4.99 19.47
CA PRO A 422 -17.24 -5.87 20.12
C PRO A 422 -17.30 -7.35 19.70
N SER A 423 -18.36 -7.78 19.03
CA SER A 423 -18.47 -9.14 18.48
C SER A 423 -17.76 -9.30 17.14
N HIS A 424 -17.22 -8.22 16.57
CA HIS A 424 -16.52 -8.19 15.30
C HIS A 424 -15.05 -7.78 15.48
N SER A 425 -14.22 -8.24 14.56
CA SER A 425 -12.79 -7.95 14.50
C SER A 425 -12.43 -7.04 13.33
N ALA A 426 -11.18 -6.61 13.25
CA ALA A 426 -10.66 -5.88 12.10
C ALA A 426 -10.73 -6.71 10.79
N TYR A 427 -10.69 -8.03 10.88
CA TYR A 427 -10.86 -8.94 9.73
C TYR A 427 -12.30 -8.94 9.24
N ASP A 428 -13.27 -8.86 10.14
CA ASP A 428 -14.69 -8.68 9.78
C ASP A 428 -14.94 -7.32 9.15
N VAL A 429 -14.23 -6.27 9.61
CA VAL A 429 -14.29 -4.94 8.99
C VAL A 429 -13.88 -5.02 7.52
N LEU A 430 -12.72 -5.63 7.24
CA LEU A 430 -12.28 -5.79 5.85
C LEU A 430 -13.26 -6.64 5.04
N ARG A 431 -13.73 -7.77 5.57
CA ARG A 431 -14.70 -8.67 4.91
C ARG A 431 -16.01 -7.95 4.57
N ALA A 432 -16.55 -7.17 5.48
CA ALA A 432 -17.84 -6.48 5.30
C ALA A 432 -17.79 -5.36 4.27
N THR A 433 -16.63 -4.71 4.11
CA THR A 433 -16.43 -3.56 3.21
C THR A 433 -15.87 -3.96 1.85
N PHE A 434 -15.35 -5.18 1.71
CA PHE A 434 -14.65 -5.66 0.52
C PHE A 434 -15.58 -6.18 -0.59
N PRO A 435 -15.24 -5.90 -1.86
CA PRO A 435 -14.35 -4.85 -2.31
C PRO A 435 -14.99 -3.46 -2.17
N ALA A 436 -14.19 -2.41 -2.30
CA ALA A 436 -14.70 -1.04 -2.25
C ALA A 436 -15.74 -0.78 -3.35
N GLY A 437 -16.72 0.09 -3.04
CA GLY A 437 -17.80 0.44 -3.96
C GLY A 437 -17.30 1.14 -5.22
N THR A 438 -16.30 2.01 -5.08
CA THR A 438 -15.64 2.75 -6.17
C THR A 438 -15.02 1.87 -7.27
N VAL A 439 -14.80 0.60 -7.01
CA VAL A 439 -14.23 -0.36 -7.98
C VAL A 439 -15.15 -1.52 -8.31
N SER A 440 -16.36 -1.55 -7.74
CA SER A 440 -17.37 -2.59 -8.00
C SER A 440 -18.63 -2.01 -8.61
N GLY A 441 -19.42 -1.29 -7.84
CA GLY A 441 -20.66 -0.66 -8.26
C GLY A 441 -21.80 -0.84 -7.26
N ALA A 442 -23.01 -0.46 -7.67
CA ALA A 442 -24.19 -0.45 -6.81
C ALA A 442 -25.43 -1.00 -7.54
N PRO A 443 -26.18 -1.95 -6.95
CA PRO A 443 -25.86 -2.75 -5.75
C PRO A 443 -24.64 -3.64 -5.92
N LYS A 444 -23.77 -3.70 -4.89
CA LYS A 444 -22.42 -4.28 -4.95
C LYS A 444 -22.38 -5.69 -5.53
N ILE A 445 -23.17 -6.63 -4.99
CA ILE A 445 -23.11 -8.05 -5.40
C ILE A 445 -23.52 -8.20 -6.85
N ARG A 446 -24.61 -7.53 -7.28
CA ARG A 446 -25.08 -7.62 -8.66
C ARG A 446 -24.08 -6.99 -9.64
N ALA A 447 -23.50 -5.84 -9.31
CA ALA A 447 -22.45 -5.22 -10.10
C ALA A 447 -21.24 -6.17 -10.28
N MET A 448 -20.81 -6.84 -9.21
CA MET A 448 -19.70 -7.83 -9.28
C MET A 448 -20.05 -9.05 -10.13
N GLN A 449 -21.32 -9.53 -10.11
CA GLN A 449 -21.76 -10.62 -10.99
C GLN A 449 -21.67 -10.21 -12.48
N ILE A 450 -22.05 -8.98 -12.80
CA ILE A 450 -21.97 -8.43 -14.15
C ILE A 450 -20.51 -8.27 -14.59
N ILE A 451 -19.65 -7.72 -13.72
CA ILE A 451 -18.21 -7.62 -13.95
C ILE A 451 -17.62 -9.02 -14.25
N ASN A 452 -17.98 -10.01 -13.43
CA ASN A 452 -17.52 -11.38 -13.61
C ASN A 452 -17.94 -12.01 -14.95
N ALA A 453 -19.11 -11.62 -15.46
CA ALA A 453 -19.61 -12.12 -16.74
C ALA A 453 -18.98 -11.42 -17.95
N LEU A 454 -18.52 -10.18 -17.79
CA LEU A 454 -18.03 -9.34 -18.89
C LEU A 454 -16.50 -9.30 -19.00
N GLU A 455 -15.79 -9.31 -17.87
CA GLU A 455 -14.32 -9.29 -17.90
C GLU A 455 -13.73 -10.66 -18.26
N ILE A 456 -12.73 -10.65 -19.13
CA ILE A 456 -12.14 -11.89 -19.69
C ILE A 456 -11.10 -12.55 -18.79
N HIS A 457 -10.58 -11.84 -17.78
CA HIS A 457 -9.55 -12.32 -16.86
C HIS A 457 -9.86 -11.90 -15.41
N LYS A 458 -9.34 -12.70 -14.46
CA LYS A 458 -9.29 -12.27 -13.05
C LYS A 458 -8.63 -10.90 -12.90
N ARG A 459 -9.15 -10.12 -11.96
CA ARG A 459 -8.57 -8.82 -11.59
C ARG A 459 -7.27 -8.93 -10.80
N CYS A 460 -7.08 -10.04 -10.12
CA CYS A 460 -5.94 -10.28 -9.23
C CYS A 460 -5.80 -9.15 -8.19
N ALA A 461 -4.62 -8.50 -8.09
CA ALA A 461 -4.41 -7.42 -7.13
C ALA A 461 -5.26 -6.16 -7.40
N TYR A 462 -5.61 -5.85 -8.66
CA TYR A 462 -6.41 -4.68 -9.00
C TYR A 462 -7.78 -4.71 -8.31
N ALA A 463 -8.20 -3.57 -7.75
CA ALA A 463 -9.45 -3.41 -7.00
C ALA A 463 -9.52 -4.24 -5.70
N GLY A 464 -8.42 -4.83 -5.28
CA GLY A 464 -8.23 -5.44 -3.97
C GLY A 464 -7.86 -4.43 -2.89
N ALA A 465 -7.18 -4.89 -1.83
CA ALA A 465 -6.70 -4.05 -0.73
C ALA A 465 -5.23 -4.31 -0.43
N VAL A 466 -4.47 -3.25 -0.14
CA VAL A 466 -3.10 -3.29 0.40
C VAL A 466 -3.09 -2.59 1.75
N GLY A 467 -2.49 -3.20 2.76
CA GLY A 467 -2.45 -2.60 4.09
C GLY A 467 -1.87 -3.53 5.16
N TYR A 468 -2.28 -3.29 6.39
CA TYR A 468 -1.82 -4.06 7.53
C TYR A 468 -2.93 -4.42 8.52
N PHE A 469 -2.68 -5.49 9.29
CA PHE A 469 -3.39 -5.85 10.52
C PHE A 469 -2.39 -5.83 11.68
N GLY A 470 -2.57 -4.92 12.63
CA GLY A 470 -1.71 -4.78 13.81
C GLY A 470 -1.99 -5.87 14.85
N PHE A 471 -0.98 -6.20 15.66
CA PHE A 471 -1.18 -7.07 16.83
C PHE A 471 -2.22 -6.51 17.80
N ASP A 472 -2.38 -5.19 17.85
CA ASP A 472 -3.35 -4.48 18.70
C ASP A 472 -4.79 -4.51 18.15
N GLY A 473 -5.04 -5.21 17.04
CA GLY A 473 -6.32 -5.28 16.37
C GLY A 473 -6.61 -4.07 15.46
N SER A 474 -5.63 -3.21 15.23
CA SER A 474 -5.76 -2.12 14.24
C SER A 474 -5.68 -2.64 12.80
N HIS A 475 -6.35 -1.95 11.88
CA HIS A 475 -6.30 -2.19 10.44
C HIS A 475 -6.31 -0.86 9.69
N ASP A 476 -5.45 -0.74 8.68
CA ASP A 476 -5.48 0.35 7.70
C ASP A 476 -5.13 -0.21 6.32
N SER A 477 -5.99 0.05 5.34
CA SER A 477 -5.80 -0.40 3.97
C SER A 477 -6.27 0.61 2.95
N CYS A 478 -5.62 0.61 1.80
CA CYS A 478 -6.05 1.33 0.61
C CYS A 478 -6.61 0.37 -0.44
N ILE A 479 -7.41 0.91 -1.35
CA ILE A 479 -7.85 0.19 -2.54
C ILE A 479 -6.64 0.03 -3.48
N THR A 480 -6.43 -1.16 -4.03
CA THR A 480 -5.35 -1.40 -4.99
C THR A 480 -5.68 -0.79 -6.34
N LEU A 481 -5.50 0.53 -6.43
CA LEU A 481 -5.66 1.36 -7.62
C LEU A 481 -4.32 1.98 -8.02
N ARG A 482 -4.18 2.36 -9.30
CA ARG A 482 -2.94 2.97 -9.81
C ARG A 482 -1.72 2.20 -9.35
N THR A 483 -1.83 0.88 -9.49
CA THR A 483 -0.87 -0.11 -9.05
C THR A 483 -0.36 -0.88 -10.24
N CYS A 484 0.94 -1.11 -10.26
CA CYS A 484 1.63 -1.97 -11.19
C CYS A 484 1.98 -3.29 -10.51
N LEU A 485 1.60 -4.39 -11.11
CA LEU A 485 2.12 -5.72 -10.80
C LEU A 485 3.34 -5.98 -11.70
N LEU A 486 4.47 -6.28 -11.09
CA LEU A 486 5.71 -6.68 -11.77
C LEU A 486 5.89 -8.19 -11.61
N LYS A 487 5.95 -8.92 -12.72
CA LYS A 487 6.15 -10.36 -12.73
C LYS A 487 6.71 -10.82 -14.07
N ASP A 488 7.63 -11.79 -14.05
CA ASP A 488 8.18 -12.44 -15.24
C ASP A 488 8.72 -11.46 -16.31
N GLY A 489 9.40 -10.38 -15.86
CA GLY A 489 9.96 -9.35 -16.75
C GLY A 489 8.93 -8.43 -17.38
N LYS A 490 7.71 -8.39 -16.84
CA LYS A 490 6.60 -7.57 -17.33
C LYS A 490 6.00 -6.69 -16.25
N ALA A 491 5.41 -5.59 -16.70
CA ALA A 491 4.62 -4.67 -15.90
C ALA A 491 3.16 -4.73 -16.35
N PHE A 492 2.26 -4.97 -15.41
CA PHE A 492 0.82 -5.04 -15.62
C PHE A 492 0.13 -3.89 -14.87
N VAL A 493 -0.60 -3.08 -15.61
CA VAL A 493 -1.36 -1.92 -15.08
C VAL A 493 -2.82 -2.11 -15.42
N GLN A 494 -3.72 -2.08 -14.42
CA GLN A 494 -5.15 -2.21 -14.65
C GLN A 494 -5.90 -0.96 -14.25
N ALA A 495 -6.90 -0.58 -15.03
CA ALA A 495 -7.72 0.59 -14.79
C ALA A 495 -9.17 0.35 -15.22
N GLY A 496 -10.11 0.92 -14.49
CA GLY A 496 -11.55 0.86 -14.77
C GLY A 496 -12.20 2.24 -14.75
N ALA A 497 -13.38 2.31 -15.32
CA ALA A 497 -14.24 3.49 -15.35
C ALA A 497 -15.64 3.17 -14.81
N GLY A 498 -16.24 4.11 -14.11
CA GLY A 498 -17.60 3.97 -13.56
C GLY A 498 -18.66 4.19 -14.62
N VAL A 499 -19.43 3.16 -14.97
CA VAL A 499 -20.47 3.22 -15.98
C VAL A 499 -21.83 3.44 -15.34
N VAL A 500 -22.51 4.50 -15.76
CA VAL A 500 -23.88 4.88 -15.39
C VAL A 500 -24.75 5.01 -16.64
N ALA A 501 -26.04 5.29 -16.47
CA ALA A 501 -27.02 5.35 -17.58
C ALA A 501 -26.58 6.29 -18.72
N ASP A 502 -26.01 7.44 -18.39
CA ASP A 502 -25.60 8.47 -19.36
C ASP A 502 -24.17 8.31 -19.89
N SER A 503 -23.44 7.25 -19.46
CA SER A 503 -22.07 7.02 -19.90
C SER A 503 -21.96 6.82 -21.41
N ASP A 504 -20.95 7.45 -22.02
CA ASP A 504 -20.57 7.23 -23.40
C ASP A 504 -19.47 6.17 -23.48
N PRO A 505 -19.64 5.09 -24.28
CA PRO A 505 -18.67 3.98 -24.31
C PRO A 505 -17.25 4.39 -24.67
N THR A 506 -17.09 5.32 -25.63
CA THR A 506 -15.77 5.80 -26.07
C THR A 506 -15.13 6.70 -25.01
N TYR A 507 -15.94 7.49 -24.30
CA TYR A 507 -15.45 8.30 -23.19
C TYR A 507 -14.91 7.41 -22.07
N GLU A 508 -15.66 6.39 -21.63
CA GLU A 508 -15.28 5.48 -20.56
C GLU A 508 -14.02 4.65 -20.93
N TYR A 509 -13.90 4.22 -22.19
CA TYR A 509 -12.67 3.61 -22.69
C TYR A 509 -11.48 4.56 -22.53
N ASN A 510 -11.59 5.80 -23.01
CA ASN A 510 -10.53 6.79 -22.92
C ASN A 510 -10.20 7.15 -21.46
N GLU A 511 -11.15 7.10 -20.56
CA GLU A 511 -10.93 7.33 -19.13
C GLU A 511 -10.00 6.26 -18.55
N THR A 512 -10.21 4.97 -18.87
CA THR A 512 -9.31 3.90 -18.42
C THR A 512 -7.90 4.06 -18.95
N VAL A 513 -7.75 4.42 -20.23
CA VAL A 513 -6.45 4.73 -20.86
C VAL A 513 -5.76 5.88 -20.12
N ASN A 514 -6.50 6.96 -19.82
CA ASN A 514 -5.97 8.12 -19.11
C ASN A 514 -5.55 7.77 -17.67
N LYS A 515 -6.34 6.94 -16.98
CA LYS A 515 -6.00 6.45 -15.63
C LYS A 515 -4.72 5.60 -15.62
N ALA A 516 -4.45 4.83 -16.68
CA ALA A 516 -3.23 4.04 -16.82
C ALA A 516 -1.99 4.89 -17.15
N LYS A 517 -2.15 6.02 -17.86
CA LYS A 517 -1.03 6.86 -18.34
C LYS A 517 -0.06 7.29 -17.26
N GLY A 518 -0.53 7.61 -16.05
CA GLY A 518 0.34 8.00 -14.94
C GLY A 518 1.37 6.91 -14.61
N MET A 519 0.91 5.66 -14.50
CA MET A 519 1.78 4.51 -14.25
C MET A 519 2.68 4.19 -15.45
N LEU A 520 2.15 4.27 -16.67
CA LEU A 520 2.93 4.05 -17.90
C LEU A 520 4.04 5.11 -18.08
N ARG A 521 3.81 6.36 -17.64
CA ARG A 521 4.86 7.39 -17.57
C ARG A 521 5.90 7.06 -16.51
N ALA A 522 5.49 6.55 -15.35
CA ALA A 522 6.43 6.13 -14.31
C ALA A 522 7.31 4.97 -14.80
N ILE A 523 6.75 4.01 -15.55
CA ILE A 523 7.51 2.94 -16.20
C ILE A 523 8.52 3.51 -17.21
N ALA A 524 8.11 4.46 -18.06
CA ALA A 524 9.01 5.13 -19.00
C ALA A 524 10.15 5.83 -18.26
N LEU A 525 9.83 6.60 -17.22
CA LEU A 525 10.83 7.31 -16.42
C LEU A 525 11.80 6.32 -15.76
N ALA A 526 11.31 5.23 -15.17
CA ALA A 526 12.16 4.22 -14.56
C ALA A 526 13.19 3.64 -15.56
N ARG A 527 12.80 3.41 -16.82
CA ARG A 527 13.71 2.93 -17.88
C ARG A 527 14.82 3.94 -18.18
N THR A 528 14.49 5.25 -18.26
CA THR A 528 15.51 6.29 -18.51
C THR A 528 16.44 6.53 -17.33
N LEU A 529 16.14 6.02 -16.16
CA LEU A 529 16.98 6.12 -14.97
C LEU A 529 17.99 4.97 -14.84
N ALA A 530 17.76 3.89 -15.58
CA ALA A 530 18.62 2.70 -15.61
C ALA A 530 19.71 2.81 -16.70
N ASP A 531 19.49 3.65 -17.71
CA ASP A 531 20.46 3.99 -18.77
C ASP A 531 21.44 5.09 -18.31
#